data_d863608f4c896e86f8e2d66afda32e47
#
_entry.id   d863608f4c896e86f8e2d66afda32e47
#
_cell.length_a   1.000
_cell.length_b   1.000
_cell.length_c   1.000
_cell.angle_alpha   90.00
_cell.angle_beta   90.00
_cell.angle_gamma   90.00
#
_symmetry.space_group_name_H-M   'P 1'
#
loop_
_entity.id
_entity.type
_entity.pdbx_description
1 polymer ?
#
loop_
_entity_poly.entity_id
_entity_poly.type
_entity_poly.pdbx_seq_one_letter_code
_entity_poly.pdbx_strand_id
1 'polypeptide(L)'
;FDNNQTFEASMTELASLAATAGAVVTTVFTQKKERLDGKYLVGIGKLQEIKDNLEADEADMVIFNEKLTPRQNVNLEGFLGVKVIDRMQLILDIFALRARSHVGMLQVELAQLKYLLPRLSGSKGLELSRQAGGIGSRGAGESQLETDRRHIRHRLEIIEAQLKKAEKVQENSRQKRNQSSIFKLGLIGYTNAGKSSVFNDLTQKIQYEQDELFATLDATTKYFSLQDEF
;
A
#
# COMPACT_ATOMS: atom_id res chain seq x y z
N PHE A 1 -23.57 16.51 8.94
CA PHE A 1 -22.76 15.48 8.30
C PHE A 1 -21.90 14.83 9.37
N ASP A 2 -22.08 13.55 9.62
CA ASP A 2 -21.42 12.71 10.63
C ASP A 2 -19.92 12.49 10.31
N ASN A 3 -19.13 13.56 10.39
CA ASN A 3 -17.69 13.52 10.09
C ASN A 3 -16.90 12.75 11.17
N ASN A 4 -17.44 12.60 12.38
CA ASN A 4 -16.76 11.90 13.48
C ASN A 4 -16.88 10.38 13.34
N GLN A 5 -18.04 9.83 13.00
CA GLN A 5 -18.23 8.37 12.84
C GLN A 5 -17.37 7.83 11.68
N THR A 6 -17.31 8.58 10.57
CA THR A 6 -16.46 8.23 9.42
C THR A 6 -14.97 8.27 9.77
N PHE A 7 -14.56 9.21 10.62
CA PHE A 7 -13.18 9.33 11.07
C PHE A 7 -12.78 8.19 12.01
N GLU A 8 -13.61 7.89 13.02
CA GLU A 8 -13.38 6.78 13.95
C GLU A 8 -13.34 5.43 13.23
N ALA A 9 -14.26 5.20 12.29
CA ALA A 9 -14.24 4.01 11.45
C ALA A 9 -12.94 3.91 10.62
N SER A 10 -12.46 5.02 10.08
CA SER A 10 -11.20 5.07 9.32
C SER A 10 -9.98 4.76 10.17
N MET A 11 -9.95 5.22 11.43
CA MET A 11 -8.87 4.93 12.36
C MET A 11 -8.89 3.48 12.83
N THR A 12 -10.08 2.92 13.08
CA THR A 12 -10.26 1.50 13.40
C THR A 12 -9.80 0.61 12.25
N GLU A 13 -10.14 0.99 11.02
CA GLU A 13 -9.67 0.28 9.83
C GLU A 13 -8.15 0.36 9.69
N LEU A 14 -7.53 1.53 9.96
CA LEU A 14 -6.07 1.68 9.91
C LEU A 14 -5.38 0.77 10.92
N ALA A 15 -5.90 0.67 12.15
CA ALA A 15 -5.38 -0.24 13.17
C ALA A 15 -5.49 -1.71 12.72
N SER A 16 -6.61 -2.08 12.10
CA SER A 16 -6.80 -3.42 11.53
C SER A 16 -5.84 -3.72 10.36
N LEU A 17 -5.56 -2.71 9.51
CA LEU A 17 -4.54 -2.82 8.46
C LEU A 17 -3.15 -3.03 9.04
N ALA A 18 -2.79 -2.29 10.09
CA ALA A 18 -1.50 -2.45 10.76
C ALA A 18 -1.35 -3.86 11.34
N ALA A 19 -2.38 -4.38 12.01
CA ALA A 19 -2.41 -5.75 12.52
C ALA A 19 -2.28 -6.80 11.40
N THR A 20 -2.95 -6.58 10.25
CA THR A 20 -2.84 -7.45 9.06
C THR A 20 -1.41 -7.48 8.49
N ALA A 21 -0.68 -6.38 8.62
CA ALA A 21 0.74 -6.30 8.24
C ALA A 21 1.70 -6.90 9.31
N GLY A 22 1.17 -7.39 10.43
CA GLY A 22 1.95 -7.95 11.53
C GLY A 22 2.49 -6.91 12.52
N ALA A 23 2.01 -5.65 12.46
CA ALA A 23 2.39 -4.62 13.40
C ALA A 23 1.50 -4.62 14.65
N VAL A 24 2.06 -4.24 15.79
CA VAL A 24 1.34 -3.99 17.04
C VAL A 24 1.12 -2.48 17.19
N VAL A 25 -0.14 -2.06 17.32
CA VAL A 25 -0.48 -0.66 17.57
C VAL A 25 -0.40 -0.40 19.08
N THR A 26 0.52 0.45 19.50
CA THR A 26 0.72 0.83 20.90
C THR A 26 -0.17 2.01 21.28
N THR A 27 -0.09 3.10 20.52
CA THR A 27 -0.82 4.33 20.83
C THR A 27 -1.43 4.93 19.56
N VAL A 28 -2.62 5.53 19.68
CA VAL A 28 -3.35 6.21 18.60
C VAL A 28 -3.44 7.70 18.90
N PHE A 29 -2.96 8.52 17.96
CA PHE A 29 -3.02 9.97 18.05
C PHE A 29 -4.00 10.54 17.05
N THR A 30 -4.80 11.50 17.50
CA THR A 30 -5.72 12.23 16.64
C THR A 30 -5.54 13.73 16.82
N GLN A 31 -5.77 14.48 15.75
CA GLN A 31 -5.74 15.94 15.81
C GLN A 31 -6.81 16.51 14.87
N LYS A 32 -7.68 17.37 15.42
CA LYS A 32 -8.62 18.15 14.62
C LYS A 32 -7.94 19.43 14.16
N LYS A 33 -7.85 19.64 12.85
CA LYS A 33 -7.29 20.86 12.25
C LYS A 33 -8.15 21.31 11.06
N GLU A 34 -8.34 22.63 10.93
CA GLU A 34 -9.01 23.21 9.77
C GLU A 34 -8.12 23.18 8.52
N ARG A 35 -6.80 23.30 8.71
CA ARG A 35 -5.81 23.22 7.63
C ARG A 35 -4.65 22.33 8.04
N LEU A 36 -4.31 21.39 7.17
CA LEU A 36 -3.17 20.52 7.36
C LEU A 36 -1.87 21.32 7.23
N ASP A 37 -0.88 20.97 8.04
CA ASP A 37 0.44 21.59 7.95
C ASP A 37 1.20 21.12 6.71
N GLY A 38 1.74 22.07 5.94
CA GLY A 38 2.44 21.74 4.70
C GLY A 38 3.78 21.04 4.91
N LYS A 39 4.39 21.16 6.11
CA LYS A 39 5.69 20.59 6.43
C LYS A 39 5.60 19.23 7.14
N TYR A 40 4.66 19.09 8.09
CA TYR A 40 4.58 17.92 8.97
C TYR A 40 3.19 17.27 9.00
N LEU A 41 2.22 17.77 8.24
CA LEU A 41 0.82 17.35 8.24
C LEU A 41 0.09 17.72 9.55
N VAL A 42 0.70 17.47 10.71
CA VAL A 42 0.20 17.77 12.07
C VAL A 42 0.87 18.99 12.66
N GLY A 43 0.32 19.53 13.76
CA GLY A 43 0.94 20.63 14.49
C GLY A 43 2.19 20.20 15.25
N ILE A 44 3.14 21.14 15.44
CA ILE A 44 4.43 20.85 16.08
C ILE A 44 4.28 20.33 17.51
N GLY A 45 3.30 20.82 18.28
CA GLY A 45 3.01 20.33 19.63
C GLY A 45 2.54 18.88 19.63
N LYS A 46 1.65 18.50 18.69
CA LYS A 46 1.23 17.09 18.52
C LYS A 46 2.40 16.22 18.06
N LEU A 47 3.27 16.76 17.22
CA LEU A 47 4.45 16.03 16.76
C LEU A 47 5.45 15.76 17.90
N GLN A 48 5.60 16.70 18.83
CA GLN A 48 6.40 16.49 20.04
C GLN A 48 5.77 15.43 20.95
N GLU A 49 4.46 15.51 21.18
CA GLU A 49 3.71 14.50 21.94
C GLU A 49 3.89 13.09 21.35
N ILE A 50 3.83 12.95 20.00
CA ILE A 50 4.10 11.68 19.32
C ILE A 50 5.52 11.22 19.61
N LYS A 51 6.52 12.11 19.51
CA LYS A 51 7.93 11.78 19.75
C LYS A 51 8.19 11.28 21.16
N ASP A 52 7.62 11.96 22.15
CA ASP A 52 7.78 11.60 23.57
C ASP A 52 7.16 10.22 23.86
N ASN A 53 6.03 9.89 23.21
CA ASN A 53 5.41 8.57 23.34
C ASN A 53 6.17 7.47 22.58
N LEU A 54 6.80 7.78 21.41
CA LEU A 54 7.63 6.81 20.70
C LEU A 54 8.77 6.29 21.55
N GLU A 55 9.41 7.17 22.33
CA GLU A 55 10.49 6.82 23.25
C GLU A 55 9.96 5.96 24.42
N ALA A 56 8.77 6.29 24.95
CA ALA A 56 8.16 5.56 26.07
C ALA A 56 7.66 4.17 25.68
N ASP A 57 7.10 4.05 24.46
CA ASP A 57 6.51 2.80 23.94
C ASP A 57 7.53 1.93 23.19
N GLU A 58 8.79 2.37 23.04
CA GLU A 58 9.82 1.74 22.21
C GLU A 58 9.33 1.42 20.79
N ALA A 59 8.55 2.34 20.20
CA ALA A 59 7.92 2.11 18.93
C ALA A 59 8.87 2.41 17.75
N ASP A 60 8.91 1.52 16.76
CA ASP A 60 9.83 1.56 15.63
C ASP A 60 9.31 2.40 14.46
N MET A 61 8.01 2.70 14.44
CA MET A 61 7.35 3.26 13.26
C MET A 61 6.13 4.11 13.62
N VAL A 62 5.86 5.10 12.78
CA VAL A 62 4.61 5.87 12.82
C VAL A 62 3.85 5.69 11.50
N ILE A 63 2.54 5.41 11.60
CA ILE A 63 1.65 5.23 10.46
C ILE A 63 0.65 6.40 10.42
N PHE A 64 0.64 7.15 9.33
CA PHE A 64 -0.32 8.22 9.08
C PHE A 64 -1.50 7.71 8.28
N ASN A 65 -2.73 8.07 8.68
CA ASN A 65 -3.94 7.73 7.93
C ASN A 65 -4.02 8.50 6.61
N GLU A 66 -3.54 9.73 6.59
CA GLU A 66 -3.52 10.59 5.42
C GLU A 66 -2.29 10.32 4.54
N LYS A 67 -2.46 10.49 3.23
CA LYS A 67 -1.36 10.39 2.27
C LYS A 67 -0.31 11.47 2.51
N LEU A 68 0.94 11.06 2.70
CA LEU A 68 2.06 11.96 2.86
C LEU A 68 2.66 12.36 1.51
N THR A 69 3.01 13.64 1.38
CA THR A 69 3.91 14.07 0.31
C THR A 69 5.33 13.58 0.59
N PRO A 70 6.19 13.44 -0.44
CA PRO A 70 7.59 13.04 -0.25
C PRO A 70 8.33 13.93 0.76
N ARG A 71 8.08 15.25 0.72
CA ARG A 71 8.69 16.23 1.61
C ARG A 71 8.21 16.08 3.06
N GLN A 72 6.91 15.83 3.25
CA GLN A 72 6.36 15.58 4.59
C GLN A 72 6.96 14.31 5.19
N ASN A 73 7.06 13.24 4.42
CA ASN A 73 7.66 11.98 4.88
C ASN A 73 9.08 12.20 5.42
N VAL A 74 9.94 12.84 4.64
CA VAL A 74 11.33 13.14 5.03
C VAL A 74 11.41 14.04 6.27
N ASN A 75 10.57 15.08 6.34
CA ASN A 75 10.54 15.97 7.50
C ASN A 75 10.07 15.24 8.76
N LEU A 76 9.07 14.36 8.64
CA LEU A 76 8.54 13.58 9.75
C LEU A 76 9.58 12.58 10.25
N GLU A 77 10.20 11.80 9.37
CA GLU A 77 11.28 10.87 9.74
C GLU A 77 12.46 11.59 10.39
N GLY A 78 12.86 12.74 9.82
CA GLY A 78 13.95 13.55 10.39
C GLY A 78 13.64 14.16 11.78
N PHE A 79 12.36 14.41 12.10
CA PHE A 79 11.96 14.90 13.41
C PHE A 79 11.74 13.80 14.43
N LEU A 80 11.05 12.72 14.04
CA LEU A 80 10.66 11.62 14.91
C LEU A 80 11.80 10.62 15.16
N GLY A 81 12.75 10.51 14.22
CA GLY A 81 13.87 9.57 14.33
C GLY A 81 13.52 8.11 14.02
N VAL A 82 12.28 7.82 13.64
CA VAL A 82 11.77 6.49 13.31
C VAL A 82 11.21 6.47 11.89
N LYS A 83 10.96 5.28 11.37
CA LYS A 83 10.31 5.10 10.05
C LYS A 83 8.90 5.68 10.06
N VAL A 84 8.56 6.42 9.01
CA VAL A 84 7.22 6.99 8.81
C VAL A 84 6.63 6.45 7.52
N ILE A 85 5.45 5.87 7.60
CA ILE A 85 4.68 5.43 6.43
C ILE A 85 3.28 6.03 6.45
N ASP A 86 2.62 6.05 5.30
CA ASP A 86 1.20 6.40 5.21
C ASP A 86 0.33 5.16 4.93
N ARG A 87 -0.97 5.33 5.03
CA ARG A 87 -1.95 4.27 4.75
C ARG A 87 -1.74 3.61 3.39
N MET A 88 -1.37 4.40 2.37
CA MET A 88 -1.15 3.85 1.03
C MET A 88 0.04 2.89 0.99
N GLN A 89 1.15 3.26 1.63
CA GLN A 89 2.32 2.39 1.72
C GLN A 89 2.00 1.12 2.51
N LEU A 90 1.29 1.24 3.64
CA LEU A 90 0.86 0.08 4.43
C LEU A 90 0.03 -0.90 3.59
N ILE A 91 -0.94 -0.40 2.82
CA ILE A 91 -1.76 -1.23 1.92
C ILE A 91 -0.90 -1.90 0.84
N LEU A 92 0.07 -1.19 0.25
CA LEU A 92 0.97 -1.77 -0.74
C LEU A 92 1.87 -2.86 -0.14
N ASP A 93 2.30 -2.69 1.11
CA ASP A 93 3.10 -3.69 1.82
C ASP A 93 2.26 -4.93 2.15
N ILE A 94 0.99 -4.77 2.56
CA ILE A 94 0.04 -5.90 2.73
C ILE A 94 -0.15 -6.64 1.40
N PHE A 95 -0.36 -5.92 0.29
CA PHE A 95 -0.48 -6.54 -1.02
C PHE A 95 0.78 -7.30 -1.44
N ALA A 96 1.96 -6.78 -1.13
CA ALA A 96 3.23 -7.47 -1.39
C ALA A 96 3.33 -8.81 -0.65
N LEU A 97 2.84 -8.86 0.58
CA LEU A 97 2.78 -10.10 1.38
C LEU A 97 1.75 -11.11 0.84
N ARG A 98 0.67 -10.63 0.22
CA ARG A 98 -0.47 -11.46 -0.21
C ARG A 98 -0.45 -11.85 -1.69
N ALA A 99 0.29 -11.15 -2.53
CA ALA A 99 0.38 -11.45 -3.96
C ALA A 99 1.02 -12.83 -4.19
N ARG A 100 0.29 -13.74 -4.84
CA ARG A 100 0.75 -15.12 -5.14
C ARG A 100 0.89 -15.35 -6.64
N SER A 101 0.07 -14.72 -7.47
CA SER A 101 0.19 -14.83 -8.90
C SER A 101 1.33 -13.96 -9.42
N HIS A 102 1.99 -14.42 -10.49
CA HIS A 102 3.04 -13.63 -11.15
C HIS A 102 2.52 -12.25 -11.59
N VAL A 103 1.30 -12.19 -12.10
CA VAL A 103 0.66 -10.94 -12.53
C VAL A 103 0.38 -10.04 -11.33
N GLY A 104 -0.16 -10.59 -10.22
CA GLY A 104 -0.38 -9.87 -8.98
C GLY A 104 0.91 -9.29 -8.40
N MET A 105 1.98 -10.09 -8.34
CA MET A 105 3.30 -9.61 -7.89
C MET A 105 3.82 -8.46 -8.76
N LEU A 106 3.71 -8.55 -10.08
CA LEU A 106 4.11 -7.47 -10.99
C LEU A 106 3.26 -6.19 -10.80
N GLN A 107 1.96 -6.34 -10.58
CA GLN A 107 1.07 -5.19 -10.32
C GLN A 107 1.42 -4.48 -9.01
N VAL A 108 1.70 -5.25 -7.95
CA VAL A 108 2.12 -4.70 -6.65
C VAL A 108 3.48 -4.02 -6.76
N GLU A 109 4.47 -4.67 -7.39
CA GLU A 109 5.79 -4.09 -7.62
C GLU A 109 5.69 -2.78 -8.42
N LEU A 110 4.86 -2.75 -9.48
CA LEU A 110 4.60 -1.55 -10.26
C LEU A 110 4.07 -0.41 -9.38
N ALA A 111 3.10 -0.71 -8.52
CA ALA A 111 2.49 0.28 -7.64
C ALA A 111 3.48 0.79 -6.59
N GLN A 112 4.27 -0.10 -5.97
CA GLN A 112 5.32 0.25 -5.01
C GLN A 112 6.41 1.13 -5.65
N LEU A 113 6.88 0.79 -6.84
CA LEU A 113 7.90 1.58 -7.55
C LEU A 113 7.36 2.96 -7.97
N LYS A 114 6.10 3.04 -8.44
CA LYS A 114 5.43 4.32 -8.74
C LYS A 114 5.24 5.19 -7.50
N TYR A 115 5.00 4.58 -6.36
CA TYR A 115 4.89 5.27 -5.07
C TYR A 115 6.26 5.74 -4.54
N LEU A 116 7.31 4.93 -4.71
CA LEU A 116 8.66 5.20 -4.23
C LEU A 116 9.39 6.25 -5.08
N LEU A 117 9.25 6.22 -6.41
CA LEU A 117 10.01 7.06 -7.34
C LEU A 117 10.01 8.56 -6.99
N PRO A 118 8.86 9.22 -6.67
CA PRO A 118 8.87 10.63 -6.26
C PRO A 118 9.50 10.85 -4.87
N ARG A 119 9.55 9.83 -4.01
CA ARG A 119 10.08 9.89 -2.64
C ARG A 119 11.59 9.80 -2.56
N LEU A 120 12.23 9.18 -3.53
CA LEU A 120 13.71 9.13 -3.63
C LEU A 120 14.36 10.50 -3.71
N SER A 121 13.63 11.52 -4.16
CA SER A 121 14.18 12.88 -4.27
C SER A 121 14.38 13.59 -2.93
N GLY A 122 13.69 13.15 -1.89
CA GLY A 122 13.61 13.87 -0.61
C GLY A 122 14.63 13.38 0.43
N SER A 123 14.77 12.07 0.65
CA SER A 123 15.51 11.53 1.79
C SER A 123 17.04 11.61 1.61
N LYS A 124 17.57 11.14 0.50
CA LYS A 124 19.02 11.16 0.24
C LYS A 124 19.57 12.54 -0.10
N GLY A 125 18.74 13.42 -0.68
CA GLY A 125 19.15 14.80 -0.99
C GLY A 125 19.39 15.66 0.26
N LEU A 126 18.69 15.40 1.36
CA LEU A 126 18.88 16.12 2.62
C LEU A 126 20.09 15.61 3.42
N GLU A 127 20.35 14.31 3.42
CA GLU A 127 21.54 13.75 4.09
C GLU A 127 22.83 14.14 3.37
N LEU A 128 22.85 14.10 2.03
CA LEU A 128 23.99 14.51 1.24
C LEU A 128 24.23 16.03 1.28
N SER A 129 23.16 16.83 1.40
CA SER A 129 23.28 18.28 1.58
C SER A 129 23.84 18.65 2.95
N ARG A 130 23.65 17.82 3.98
CA ARG A 130 24.25 17.99 5.32
C ARG A 130 25.71 17.53 5.40
N GLN A 131 26.08 16.49 4.65
CA GLN A 131 27.46 15.99 4.59
C GLN A 131 28.38 16.76 3.63
N ALA A 132 27.81 17.41 2.62
CA ALA A 132 28.56 18.19 1.62
C ALA A 132 28.77 19.65 2.06
N GLY A 133 29.42 19.86 3.18
CA GLY A 133 29.92 21.18 3.64
C GLY A 133 31.16 21.67 2.86
N GLY A 134 31.29 21.39 1.56
CA GLY A 134 32.42 21.79 0.75
C GLY A 134 32.00 22.20 -0.68
N ILE A 135 32.46 23.41 -1.10
CA ILE A 135 32.36 23.91 -2.47
C ILE A 135 33.18 23.00 -3.38
N GLY A 136 32.55 21.98 -3.99
CA GLY A 136 33.23 21.09 -4.96
C GLY A 136 32.71 19.66 -5.05
N SER A 137 31.80 19.21 -4.21
CA SER A 137 31.32 17.81 -4.19
C SER A 137 30.00 17.61 -4.94
N ARG A 138 29.86 18.18 -6.15
CA ARG A 138 28.63 18.02 -6.97
C ARG A 138 28.49 16.66 -7.66
N GLY A 139 29.46 15.76 -7.57
CA GLY A 139 29.54 14.64 -8.53
C GLY A 139 28.96 13.32 -8.06
N ALA A 140 29.21 12.86 -6.82
CA ALA A 140 28.97 11.47 -6.45
C ALA A 140 27.55 11.19 -5.95
N GLY A 141 26.95 12.08 -5.15
CA GLY A 141 25.64 11.84 -4.57
C GLY A 141 24.46 12.09 -5.53
N GLU A 142 24.57 13.13 -6.38
CA GLU A 142 23.59 13.37 -7.46
C GLU A 142 23.64 12.25 -8.49
N SER A 143 24.82 11.72 -8.81
CA SER A 143 24.97 10.63 -9.77
C SER A 143 24.35 9.31 -9.24
N GLN A 144 24.47 9.02 -7.95
CA GLN A 144 23.90 7.80 -7.37
C GLN A 144 22.37 7.87 -7.33
N LEU A 145 21.80 8.99 -6.89
CA LEU A 145 20.34 9.20 -6.86
C LEU A 145 19.74 9.17 -8.28
N GLU A 146 20.42 9.76 -9.26
CA GLU A 146 19.98 9.71 -10.65
C GLU A 146 20.13 8.30 -11.24
N THR A 147 21.15 7.55 -10.83
CA THR A 147 21.33 6.16 -11.21
C THR A 147 20.20 5.30 -10.62
N ASP A 148 19.88 5.44 -9.32
CA ASP A 148 18.77 4.74 -8.67
C ASP A 148 17.44 5.04 -9.37
N ARG A 149 17.17 6.31 -9.69
CA ARG A 149 15.97 6.72 -10.44
C ARG A 149 15.91 6.09 -11.84
N ARG A 150 17.03 6.04 -12.55
CA ARG A 150 17.11 5.43 -13.88
C ARG A 150 16.85 3.92 -13.80
N HIS A 151 17.41 3.25 -12.79
CA HIS A 151 17.12 1.84 -12.55
C HIS A 151 15.64 1.57 -12.28
N ILE A 152 15.01 2.39 -11.45
CA ILE A 152 13.57 2.25 -11.16
C ILE A 152 12.73 2.53 -12.41
N ARG A 153 13.04 3.58 -13.19
CA ARG A 153 12.30 3.84 -14.45
C ARG A 153 12.45 2.67 -15.43
N HIS A 154 13.65 2.15 -15.59
CA HIS A 154 13.88 0.99 -16.45
C HIS A 154 13.09 -0.25 -15.95
N ARG A 155 13.08 -0.48 -14.63
CA ARG A 155 12.29 -1.57 -14.04
C ARG A 155 10.78 -1.39 -14.27
N LEU A 156 10.27 -0.16 -14.15
CA LEU A 156 8.87 0.17 -14.48
C LEU A 156 8.52 -0.18 -15.92
N GLU A 157 9.36 0.19 -16.90
CA GLU A 157 9.16 -0.14 -18.32
C GLU A 157 9.11 -1.66 -18.56
N ILE A 158 10.00 -2.41 -17.92
CA ILE A 158 10.01 -3.88 -18.02
C ILE A 158 8.71 -4.48 -17.48
N ILE A 159 8.27 -4.04 -16.28
CA ILE A 159 7.06 -4.53 -15.65
C ILE A 159 5.83 -4.18 -16.49
N GLU A 160 5.71 -2.94 -16.97
CA GLU A 160 4.60 -2.52 -17.82
C GLU A 160 4.53 -3.33 -19.12
N ALA A 161 5.68 -3.64 -19.73
CA ALA A 161 5.72 -4.51 -20.90
C ALA A 161 5.29 -5.95 -20.58
N GLN A 162 5.66 -6.50 -19.43
CA GLN A 162 5.25 -7.83 -18.98
C GLN A 162 3.75 -7.88 -18.68
N LEU A 163 3.20 -6.88 -17.98
CA LEU A 163 1.77 -6.77 -17.70
C LEU A 163 0.94 -6.68 -18.99
N LYS A 164 1.38 -5.88 -19.95
CA LYS A 164 0.72 -5.77 -21.27
C LYS A 164 0.68 -7.12 -22.02
N LYS A 165 1.72 -7.94 -21.89
CA LYS A 165 1.71 -9.31 -22.45
C LYS A 165 0.71 -10.20 -21.70
N ALA A 166 0.68 -10.12 -20.38
CA ALA A 166 -0.25 -10.90 -19.56
C ALA A 166 -1.72 -10.51 -19.83
N GLU A 167 -2.01 -9.21 -19.99
CA GLU A 167 -3.34 -8.71 -20.37
C GLU A 167 -3.83 -9.33 -21.70
N LYS A 168 -2.98 -9.39 -22.72
CA LYS A 168 -3.33 -10.03 -24.00
C LYS A 168 -3.68 -11.52 -23.85
N VAL A 169 -2.95 -12.24 -23.00
CA VAL A 169 -3.24 -13.66 -22.72
C VAL A 169 -4.57 -13.80 -21.99
N GLN A 170 -4.85 -12.93 -21.01
CA GLN A 170 -6.13 -12.91 -20.30
C GLN A 170 -7.28 -12.55 -21.23
N GLU A 171 -7.11 -11.57 -22.11
CA GLU A 171 -8.10 -11.16 -23.11
C GLU A 171 -8.48 -12.32 -24.04
N ASN A 172 -7.48 -13.02 -24.59
CA ASN A 172 -7.72 -14.20 -25.42
C ASN A 172 -8.48 -15.31 -24.65
N SER A 173 -8.13 -15.51 -23.37
CA SER A 173 -8.82 -16.47 -22.50
C SER A 173 -10.26 -16.02 -22.18
N ARG A 174 -10.49 -14.71 -22.02
CA ARG A 174 -11.82 -14.12 -21.83
C ARG A 174 -12.68 -14.27 -23.08
N GLN A 175 -12.13 -14.01 -24.26
CA GLN A 175 -12.85 -14.19 -25.53
C GLN A 175 -13.29 -15.65 -25.73
N LYS A 176 -12.42 -16.63 -25.47
CA LYS A 176 -12.78 -18.05 -25.51
C LYS A 176 -13.92 -18.41 -24.54
N ARG A 177 -13.88 -17.89 -23.30
CA ARG A 177 -14.97 -18.07 -22.34
C ARG A 177 -16.26 -17.37 -22.76
N ASN A 178 -16.17 -16.23 -23.46
CA ASN A 178 -17.35 -15.52 -23.94
C ASN A 178 -18.09 -16.23 -25.09
N GLN A 179 -17.40 -17.07 -25.82
CA GLN A 179 -17.99 -17.92 -26.86
C GLN A 179 -18.69 -19.17 -26.30
N SER A 180 -18.49 -19.50 -25.02
CA SER A 180 -19.21 -20.59 -24.38
C SER A 180 -20.58 -20.15 -23.91
N SER A 181 -21.58 -21.04 -24.02
CA SER A 181 -22.96 -20.82 -23.56
C SER A 181 -23.11 -20.91 -22.02
N ILE A 182 -22.01 -20.94 -21.28
CA ILE A 182 -22.01 -21.08 -19.81
C ILE A 182 -22.33 -19.73 -19.20
N PHE A 183 -23.30 -19.74 -18.25
CA PHE A 183 -23.62 -18.56 -17.45
C PHE A 183 -22.42 -18.13 -16.60
N LYS A 184 -22.21 -16.81 -16.46
CA LYS A 184 -21.07 -16.24 -15.73
C LYS A 184 -21.58 -15.39 -14.58
N LEU A 185 -21.14 -15.72 -13.38
CA LEU A 185 -21.44 -14.98 -12.16
C LEU A 185 -20.17 -14.28 -11.65
N GLY A 186 -20.27 -12.99 -11.35
CA GLY A 186 -19.20 -12.22 -10.72
C GLY A 186 -19.56 -11.81 -9.29
N LEU A 187 -18.68 -12.13 -8.32
CA LEU A 187 -18.79 -11.67 -6.94
C LEU A 187 -18.00 -10.39 -6.76
N ILE A 188 -18.66 -9.29 -6.42
CA ILE A 188 -18.07 -7.96 -6.22
C ILE A 188 -18.45 -7.47 -4.83
N GLY A 189 -17.53 -6.81 -4.13
CA GLY A 189 -17.77 -6.24 -2.81
C GLY A 189 -16.49 -5.71 -2.17
N TYR A 190 -16.63 -4.98 -1.08
CA TYR A 190 -15.51 -4.44 -0.31
C TYR A 190 -14.62 -5.54 0.29
N THR A 191 -13.42 -5.17 0.74
CA THR A 191 -12.55 -6.06 1.53
C THR A 191 -13.30 -6.53 2.78
N ASN A 192 -13.07 -7.79 3.14
CA ASN A 192 -13.73 -8.42 4.29
C ASN A 192 -15.29 -8.50 4.26
N ALA A 193 -15.88 -8.41 3.06
CA ALA A 193 -17.35 -8.53 2.88
C ALA A 193 -17.82 -9.98 2.67
N GLY A 194 -17.02 -10.99 3.01
CA GLY A 194 -17.39 -12.40 2.90
C GLY A 194 -17.39 -12.98 1.46
N LYS A 195 -16.81 -12.28 0.47
CA LYS A 195 -16.77 -12.77 -0.93
C LYS A 195 -16.14 -14.15 -1.08
N SER A 196 -15.03 -14.39 -0.39
CA SER A 196 -14.30 -15.65 -0.44
C SER A 196 -15.10 -16.78 0.19
N SER A 197 -15.83 -16.52 1.28
CA SER A 197 -16.70 -17.49 1.94
C SER A 197 -17.84 -17.92 1.01
N VAL A 198 -18.55 -16.96 0.42
CA VAL A 198 -19.60 -17.26 -0.58
C VAL A 198 -19.03 -18.01 -1.80
N PHE A 199 -17.85 -17.63 -2.26
CA PHE A 199 -17.20 -18.32 -3.38
C PHE A 199 -16.84 -19.77 -3.04
N ASN A 200 -16.35 -20.03 -1.83
CA ASN A 200 -16.01 -21.37 -1.36
C ASN A 200 -17.25 -22.25 -1.21
N ASP A 201 -18.32 -21.71 -0.63
CA ASP A 201 -19.59 -22.40 -0.48
C ASP A 201 -20.15 -22.82 -1.84
N LEU A 202 -20.16 -21.92 -2.82
CA LEU A 202 -20.65 -22.20 -4.16
C LEU A 202 -19.79 -23.19 -4.93
N THR A 203 -18.46 -23.16 -4.75
CA THR A 203 -17.52 -23.96 -5.55
C THR A 203 -17.08 -25.24 -4.85
N GLN A 204 -17.49 -25.48 -3.61
CA GLN A 204 -17.07 -26.60 -2.75
C GLN A 204 -15.54 -26.79 -2.70
N LYS A 205 -14.81 -25.71 -2.84
CA LYS A 205 -13.33 -25.70 -2.80
C LYS A 205 -12.85 -24.68 -1.80
N ILE A 206 -11.82 -25.07 -1.06
CA ILE A 206 -11.16 -24.20 -0.08
C ILE A 206 -10.31 -23.17 -0.84
N GLN A 207 -10.77 -21.93 -0.87
CA GLN A 207 -9.94 -20.78 -1.12
C GLN A 207 -9.51 -20.21 0.26
N TYR A 208 -8.31 -19.63 0.31
CA TYR A 208 -7.81 -19.01 1.52
C TYR A 208 -8.79 -17.96 2.05
N GLU A 209 -9.35 -18.23 3.21
CA GLU A 209 -10.21 -17.34 3.97
C GLU A 209 -9.46 -16.91 5.22
N GLN A 210 -9.37 -15.62 5.45
CA GLN A 210 -8.99 -15.04 6.73
C GLN A 210 -9.88 -13.83 6.99
N ASP A 211 -10.24 -13.65 8.24
CA ASP A 211 -10.92 -12.44 8.71
C ASP A 211 -9.94 -11.28 8.82
N GLU A 212 -9.30 -10.98 7.68
CA GLU A 212 -8.29 -9.94 7.55
C GLU A 212 -8.57 -9.08 6.32
N LEU A 213 -8.22 -7.80 6.41
CA LEU A 213 -8.33 -6.88 5.30
C LEU A 213 -7.35 -7.29 4.18
N PHE A 214 -7.81 -7.21 2.93
CA PHE A 214 -7.02 -7.57 1.74
C PHE A 214 -6.51 -9.02 1.70
N ALA A 215 -7.23 -9.96 2.30
CA ALA A 215 -6.87 -11.39 2.30
C ALA A 215 -6.72 -11.97 0.88
N THR A 216 -7.48 -11.47 -0.09
CA THR A 216 -7.45 -11.93 -1.49
C THR A 216 -7.14 -10.75 -2.42
N LEU A 217 -6.03 -10.84 -3.17
CA LEU A 217 -5.63 -9.87 -4.20
C LEU A 217 -5.97 -10.36 -5.61
N ASP A 218 -5.71 -11.65 -5.88
CA ASP A 218 -5.88 -12.24 -7.21
C ASP A 218 -7.33 -12.65 -7.49
N ALA A 219 -7.85 -12.28 -8.66
CA ALA A 219 -9.17 -12.72 -9.09
C ALA A 219 -9.14 -14.23 -9.42
N THR A 220 -10.01 -14.99 -8.77
CA THR A 220 -10.14 -16.43 -8.98
C THR A 220 -11.37 -16.75 -9.83
N THR A 221 -11.21 -17.67 -10.79
CA THR A 221 -12.32 -18.16 -11.62
C THR A 221 -12.45 -19.68 -11.46
N LYS A 222 -13.66 -20.16 -11.19
CA LYS A 222 -13.98 -21.60 -11.04
C LYS A 222 -15.29 -21.95 -11.75
N TYR A 223 -15.41 -23.19 -12.12
CA TYR A 223 -16.67 -23.78 -12.56
C TYR A 223 -17.39 -24.39 -11.37
N PHE A 224 -18.70 -24.20 -11.30
CA PHE A 224 -19.58 -24.91 -10.39
C PHE A 224 -20.87 -25.28 -11.14
N SER A 225 -21.51 -26.34 -10.74
CA SER A 225 -22.83 -26.74 -11.22
C SER A 225 -23.83 -26.59 -10.07
N LEU A 226 -24.91 -25.90 -10.34
CA LEU A 226 -26.08 -25.98 -9.44
C LEU A 226 -26.68 -27.37 -9.69
N GLN A 227 -26.62 -28.27 -8.71
CA GLN A 227 -27.41 -29.47 -8.74
C GLN A 227 -28.84 -29.04 -8.43
N ASP A 228 -29.74 -29.16 -9.40
CA ASP A 228 -31.17 -29.08 -9.14
C ASP A 228 -31.53 -30.28 -8.30
N GLU A 229 -31.64 -30.11 -7.00
CA GLU A 229 -32.47 -30.98 -6.15
C GLU A 229 -33.91 -30.60 -6.41
N PHE A 230 -34.51 -31.22 -7.42
CA PHE A 230 -35.96 -31.33 -7.58
C PHE A 230 -36.41 -32.76 -7.34
#